data_de58297734a19e5579bba8d713fdf31d
#
_entry.id   de58297734a19e5579bba8d713fdf31d
#
_cell.length_a   1.000
_cell.length_b   1.000
_cell.length_c   1.000
_cell.angle_alpha   90.00
_cell.angle_beta   90.00
_cell.angle_gamma   90.00
#
_symmetry.space_group_name_H-M   'P 1'
#
loop_
_entity.id
_entity.type
_entity.pdbx_description
1 polymer ?
#
loop_
_entity_poly.entity_id
_entity_poly.type
_entity_poly.pdbx_seq_one_letter_code
_entity_poly.pdbx_strand_id
1 'polypeptide(L)'
;FYLSFTNRTLTGITAAHPEFIGLENYERLFDMDRWMRYGQFGNALKITFQFVLGSALLGQAVVGLSVAWAFYRRKGFLREIVFTLAVLAWIIPEVVVAFAWSAFLDVDNGTLNTILTSLGFKRFDWLFDYPLLSIIVFNTWRGSAFSILLFSSALETIPPSYVETADVVGASAWRKFRDIIFPLMRGHILTDLILITLWTFNVFTPFLLTGGGPTFKTELVSIYTYRTAFKFFEFGKGGAIAVVMMIINFTLAMGYLFALRRQKVHT
;
A
#
# COMPACT_ATOMS: atom_id res chain seq x y z
N PHE A 1 -10.34 0.66 -22.44
CA PHE A 1 -11.68 0.04 -22.52
C PHE A 1 -11.82 -0.85 -23.74
N TYR A 2 -11.70 -0.32 -24.98
CA TYR A 2 -11.94 -1.13 -26.20
C TYR A 2 -11.13 -2.43 -26.21
N LEU A 3 -9.85 -2.38 -25.85
CA LEU A 3 -8.98 -3.57 -25.80
C LEU A 3 -9.51 -4.69 -24.90
N SER A 4 -10.23 -4.37 -23.83
CA SER A 4 -10.77 -5.38 -22.90
C SER A 4 -11.88 -6.25 -23.50
N PHE A 5 -12.46 -5.82 -24.62
CA PHE A 5 -13.48 -6.54 -25.37
C PHE A 5 -12.93 -7.27 -26.60
N THR A 6 -11.60 -7.36 -26.72
CA THR A 6 -10.93 -7.98 -27.87
C THR A 6 -10.04 -9.14 -27.44
N ASN A 7 -9.75 -10.05 -28.39
CA ASN A 7 -8.78 -11.12 -28.20
C ASN A 7 -7.34 -10.67 -28.51
N ARG A 8 -7.04 -9.36 -28.44
CA ARG A 8 -5.75 -8.81 -28.82
C ARG A 8 -4.60 -9.42 -28.00
N THR A 9 -3.60 -9.89 -28.72
CA THR A 9 -2.32 -10.37 -28.17
C THR A 9 -1.18 -9.44 -28.58
N LEU A 10 0.03 -9.63 -28.02
CA LEU A 10 1.22 -8.85 -28.41
C LEU A 10 1.81 -9.37 -29.73
N THR A 11 1.69 -10.65 -30.00
CA THR A 11 2.27 -11.35 -31.17
C THR A 11 1.24 -12.24 -31.83
N GLY A 12 1.51 -12.63 -33.09
CA GLY A 12 0.62 -13.53 -33.84
C GLY A 12 -0.51 -12.81 -34.60
N ILE A 13 -1.46 -13.57 -35.12
CA ILE A 13 -2.53 -13.09 -36.00
C ILE A 13 -3.42 -12.07 -35.28
N THR A 14 -3.76 -12.31 -34.03
CA THR A 14 -4.63 -11.45 -33.20
C THR A 14 -3.95 -10.14 -32.76
N ALA A 15 -2.63 -10.00 -32.95
CA ALA A 15 -1.93 -8.73 -32.77
C ALA A 15 -2.23 -7.74 -33.92
N ALA A 16 -2.26 -8.26 -35.16
CA ALA A 16 -2.53 -7.48 -36.37
C ALA A 16 -4.05 -7.30 -36.61
N HIS A 17 -4.81 -8.35 -36.40
CA HIS A 17 -6.25 -8.41 -36.65
C HIS A 17 -6.99 -8.87 -35.40
N PRO A 18 -7.13 -8.00 -34.37
CA PRO A 18 -7.89 -8.34 -33.18
C PRO A 18 -9.39 -8.39 -33.47
N GLU A 19 -10.04 -9.43 -32.99
CA GLU A 19 -11.48 -9.60 -33.11
C GLU A 19 -12.17 -9.10 -31.85
N PHE A 20 -13.40 -8.60 -32.00
CA PHE A 20 -14.26 -8.24 -30.90
C PHE A 20 -14.90 -9.51 -30.31
N ILE A 21 -14.62 -9.82 -29.03
CA ILE A 21 -15.11 -11.02 -28.34
C ILE A 21 -16.08 -10.70 -27.19
N GLY A 22 -16.58 -9.47 -27.13
CA GLY A 22 -17.54 -9.07 -26.09
C GLY A 22 -16.97 -9.21 -24.68
N LEU A 23 -17.71 -9.90 -23.79
CA LEU A 23 -17.37 -10.06 -22.38
C LEU A 23 -16.49 -11.28 -22.06
N GLU A 24 -16.03 -12.03 -23.05
CA GLU A 24 -15.32 -13.30 -22.85
C GLU A 24 -14.07 -13.15 -21.94
N ASN A 25 -13.32 -12.04 -22.06
CA ASN A 25 -12.19 -11.76 -21.15
C ASN A 25 -12.64 -11.64 -19.68
N TYR A 26 -13.80 -11.08 -19.43
CA TYR A 26 -14.34 -10.94 -18.07
C TYR A 26 -14.88 -12.27 -17.56
N GLU A 27 -15.54 -13.07 -18.40
CA GLU A 27 -16.01 -14.43 -18.05
C GLU A 27 -14.82 -15.30 -17.64
N ARG A 28 -13.74 -15.28 -18.42
CA ARG A 28 -12.48 -15.98 -18.09
C ARG A 28 -11.84 -15.45 -16.81
N LEU A 29 -11.96 -14.15 -16.52
CA LEU A 29 -11.39 -13.52 -15.34
C LEU A 29 -12.17 -13.91 -14.07
N PHE A 30 -13.49 -14.04 -14.18
CA PHE A 30 -14.42 -14.37 -13.09
C PHE A 30 -14.87 -15.83 -13.09
N ASP A 31 -14.11 -16.74 -13.74
CA ASP A 31 -14.38 -18.18 -13.71
C ASP A 31 -14.32 -18.71 -12.27
N MET A 32 -15.49 -18.97 -11.69
CA MET A 32 -15.64 -19.35 -10.28
C MET A 32 -14.95 -20.66 -9.92
N ASP A 33 -14.82 -21.61 -10.86
CA ASP A 33 -14.15 -22.90 -10.63
C ASP A 33 -12.64 -22.73 -10.41
N ARG A 34 -12.07 -21.63 -10.90
CA ARG A 34 -10.64 -21.34 -10.82
C ARG A 34 -10.34 -20.08 -10.00
N TRP A 35 -11.36 -19.31 -9.61
CA TRP A 35 -11.25 -17.98 -9.03
C TRP A 35 -10.15 -17.83 -7.98
N MET A 36 -10.13 -18.70 -6.98
CA MET A 36 -9.21 -18.62 -5.85
C MET A 36 -7.95 -19.47 -5.98
N ARG A 37 -7.71 -20.10 -7.12
CA ARG A 37 -6.48 -20.87 -7.35
C ARG A 37 -5.28 -19.93 -7.43
N TYR A 38 -4.13 -20.42 -7.00
CA TYR A 38 -2.87 -19.70 -7.13
C TYR A 38 -2.60 -19.30 -8.59
N GLY A 39 -2.18 -18.06 -8.78
CA GLY A 39 -1.96 -17.51 -10.12
C GLY A 39 -3.21 -17.13 -10.89
N GLN A 40 -4.37 -17.06 -10.25
CA GLN A 40 -5.63 -16.55 -10.82
C GLN A 40 -6.02 -15.20 -10.21
N PHE A 41 -6.92 -14.49 -10.90
CA PHE A 41 -7.27 -13.11 -10.54
C PHE A 41 -7.84 -12.98 -9.13
N GLY A 42 -8.73 -13.87 -8.72
CA GLY A 42 -9.33 -13.82 -7.37
C GLY A 42 -8.29 -13.98 -6.25
N ASN A 43 -7.30 -14.87 -6.44
CA ASN A 43 -6.18 -14.99 -5.51
C ASN A 43 -5.34 -13.71 -5.48
N ALA A 44 -5.02 -13.14 -6.65
CA ALA A 44 -4.27 -11.89 -6.74
C ALA A 44 -5.03 -10.73 -6.06
N LEU A 45 -6.34 -10.66 -6.24
CA LEU A 45 -7.20 -9.66 -5.60
C LEU A 45 -7.20 -9.82 -4.07
N LYS A 46 -7.34 -11.06 -3.57
CA LYS A 46 -7.25 -11.37 -2.13
C LYS A 46 -5.91 -10.92 -1.53
N ILE A 47 -4.79 -11.27 -2.19
CA ILE A 47 -3.46 -10.87 -1.74
C ILE A 47 -3.31 -9.36 -1.75
N THR A 48 -3.84 -8.67 -2.78
CA THR A 48 -3.82 -7.21 -2.85
C THR A 48 -4.59 -6.58 -1.69
N PHE A 49 -5.78 -7.07 -1.35
CA PHE A 49 -6.52 -6.57 -0.19
C PHE A 49 -5.80 -6.82 1.14
N GLN A 50 -5.19 -8.00 1.32
CA GLN A 50 -4.36 -8.29 2.50
C GLN A 50 -3.16 -7.35 2.58
N PHE A 51 -2.51 -7.10 1.45
CA PHE A 51 -1.38 -6.19 1.35
C PHE A 51 -1.78 -4.74 1.65
N VAL A 52 -2.90 -4.24 1.10
CA VAL A 52 -3.42 -2.90 1.37
C VAL A 52 -3.81 -2.76 2.84
N LEU A 53 -4.53 -3.73 3.40
CA LEU A 53 -4.90 -3.72 4.81
C LEU A 53 -3.66 -3.69 5.71
N GLY A 54 -2.68 -4.57 5.45
CA GLY A 54 -1.48 -4.67 6.26
C GLY A 54 -0.56 -3.44 6.11
N SER A 55 -0.26 -3.03 4.88
CA SER A 55 0.74 -1.98 4.66
C SER A 55 0.17 -0.57 4.68
N ALA A 56 -0.99 -0.30 4.06
CA ALA A 56 -1.56 1.05 4.06
C ALA A 56 -2.29 1.35 5.38
N LEU A 57 -3.33 0.58 5.70
CA LEU A 57 -4.22 0.92 6.82
C LEU A 57 -3.56 0.66 8.18
N LEU A 58 -3.00 -0.53 8.40
CA LEU A 58 -2.37 -0.90 9.68
C LEU A 58 -0.91 -0.44 9.76
N GLY A 59 -0.21 -0.37 8.64
CA GLY A 59 1.18 0.07 8.57
C GLY A 59 1.30 1.58 8.46
N GLN A 60 1.19 2.12 7.26
CA GLN A 60 1.50 3.53 6.93
C GLN A 60 0.70 4.52 7.78
N ALA A 61 -0.64 4.37 7.86
CA ALA A 61 -1.48 5.29 8.62
C ALA A 61 -1.18 5.25 10.11
N VAL A 62 -1.05 4.05 10.71
CA VAL A 62 -0.79 3.91 12.15
C VAL A 62 0.60 4.39 12.51
N VAL A 63 1.63 4.00 11.75
CA VAL A 63 3.01 4.48 11.96
C VAL A 63 3.07 6.00 11.76
N GLY A 64 2.49 6.50 10.67
CA GLY A 64 2.44 7.93 10.36
C GLY A 64 1.82 8.76 11.47
N LEU A 65 0.62 8.37 11.92
CA LEU A 65 -0.07 9.07 13.00
C LEU A 65 0.68 8.96 14.34
N SER A 66 1.23 7.79 14.65
CA SER A 66 1.99 7.57 15.88
C SER A 66 3.24 8.42 15.95
N VAL A 67 4.02 8.48 14.87
CA VAL A 67 5.23 9.31 14.78
C VAL A 67 4.86 10.79 14.81
N ALA A 68 3.88 11.22 14.03
CA ALA A 68 3.44 12.62 14.02
C ALA A 68 2.97 13.06 15.41
N TRP A 69 2.19 12.23 16.11
CA TRP A 69 1.75 12.50 17.49
C TRP A 69 2.89 12.50 18.50
N ALA A 70 3.83 11.55 18.41
CA ALA A 70 4.97 11.48 19.31
C ALA A 70 5.85 12.75 19.25
N PHE A 71 5.95 13.38 18.08
CA PHE A 71 6.70 14.62 17.86
C PHE A 71 5.84 15.89 17.87
N TYR A 72 4.53 15.77 18.11
CA TYR A 72 3.65 16.93 18.20
C TYR A 72 4.12 17.89 19.30
N ARG A 73 4.26 19.16 18.94
CA ARG A 73 4.80 20.25 19.82
C ARG A 73 6.22 20.00 20.36
N ARG A 74 6.92 18.97 19.93
CA ARG A 74 8.32 18.73 20.29
C ARG A 74 9.24 19.35 19.23
N LYS A 75 10.26 20.06 19.70
CA LYS A 75 11.35 20.61 18.88
C LYS A 75 12.64 19.90 19.25
N GLY A 76 13.60 19.84 18.33
CA GLY A 76 14.94 19.34 18.61
C GLY A 76 15.45 18.36 17.57
N PHE A 77 16.71 18.03 17.69
CA PHE A 77 17.49 17.27 16.72
C PHE A 77 16.89 15.89 16.36
N LEU A 78 16.31 15.20 17.33
CA LEU A 78 15.70 13.88 17.06
C LEU A 78 14.48 13.99 16.12
N ARG A 79 13.64 15.03 16.30
CA ARG A 79 12.52 15.28 15.37
C ARG A 79 13.06 15.54 13.96
N GLU A 80 14.05 16.39 13.83
CA GLU A 80 14.63 16.74 12.53
C GLU A 80 15.22 15.51 11.82
N ILE A 81 15.96 14.66 12.55
CA ILE A 81 16.48 13.41 11.98
C ILE A 81 15.33 12.51 11.48
N VAL A 82 14.33 12.25 12.31
CA VAL A 82 13.23 11.32 11.95
C VAL A 82 12.49 11.84 10.72
N PHE A 83 12.20 13.14 10.66
CA PHE A 83 11.50 13.73 9.52
C PHE A 83 12.37 13.77 8.25
N THR A 84 13.64 14.07 8.39
CA THR A 84 14.60 14.03 7.28
C THR A 84 14.72 12.62 6.72
N LEU A 85 14.87 11.60 7.57
CA LEU A 85 14.93 10.20 7.15
C LEU A 85 13.63 9.74 6.48
N ALA A 86 12.46 10.18 6.98
CA ALA A 86 11.18 9.91 6.35
C ALA A 86 11.12 10.51 4.93
N VAL A 87 11.49 11.80 4.79
CA VAL A 87 11.53 12.46 3.47
C VAL A 87 12.50 11.76 2.53
N LEU A 88 13.70 11.40 2.99
CA LEU A 88 14.67 10.67 2.19
C LEU A 88 14.13 9.32 1.71
N ALA A 89 13.50 8.55 2.61
CA ALA A 89 12.89 7.27 2.25
C ALA A 89 11.83 7.39 1.14
N TRP A 90 11.14 8.53 1.07
CA TRP A 90 10.11 8.79 0.07
C TRP A 90 10.66 9.31 -1.27
N ILE A 91 11.72 10.12 -1.22
CA ILE A 91 12.33 10.73 -2.41
C ILE A 91 13.20 9.74 -3.20
N ILE A 92 13.84 8.78 -2.52
CA ILE A 92 14.71 7.80 -3.19
C ILE A 92 13.89 7.01 -4.24
N PRO A 93 14.42 6.84 -5.47
CA PRO A 93 13.75 6.08 -6.52
C PRO A 93 13.35 4.67 -6.06
N GLU A 94 12.13 4.26 -6.36
CA GLU A 94 11.55 2.98 -5.91
C GLU A 94 12.40 1.77 -6.22
N VAL A 95 13.02 1.77 -7.40
CA VAL A 95 13.90 0.67 -7.84
C VAL A 95 15.11 0.53 -6.94
N VAL A 96 15.73 1.65 -6.57
CA VAL A 96 16.91 1.67 -5.67
C VAL A 96 16.52 1.14 -4.29
N VAL A 97 15.40 1.62 -3.76
CA VAL A 97 14.88 1.16 -2.45
C VAL A 97 14.56 -0.34 -2.49
N ALA A 98 13.92 -0.83 -3.57
CA ALA A 98 13.60 -2.25 -3.70
C ALA A 98 14.85 -3.13 -3.69
N PHE A 99 15.89 -2.77 -4.45
CA PHE A 99 17.16 -3.51 -4.43
C PHE A 99 17.88 -3.42 -3.08
N ALA A 100 17.87 -2.26 -2.42
CA ALA A 100 18.43 -2.13 -1.08
C ALA A 100 17.71 -3.03 -0.07
N TRP A 101 16.37 -3.13 -0.15
CA TRP A 101 15.59 -4.03 0.69
C TRP A 101 15.82 -5.51 0.34
N SER A 102 15.99 -5.86 -0.94
CA SER A 102 16.35 -7.22 -1.33
C SER A 102 17.70 -7.63 -0.74
N ALA A 103 18.69 -6.74 -0.78
CA ALA A 103 20.00 -6.96 -0.15
C ALA A 103 19.91 -7.00 1.39
N PHE A 104 19.08 -6.17 2.00
CA PHE A 104 18.87 -6.15 3.45
C PHE A 104 18.23 -7.45 3.97
N LEU A 105 17.30 -8.04 3.18
CA LEU A 105 16.55 -9.26 3.52
C LEU A 105 17.20 -10.53 2.98
N ASP A 106 18.36 -10.45 2.32
CA ASP A 106 19.05 -11.61 1.77
C ASP A 106 19.33 -12.67 2.84
N VAL A 107 19.13 -13.95 2.52
CA VAL A 107 19.20 -15.04 3.48
C VAL A 107 20.62 -15.25 4.01
N ASP A 108 21.62 -15.13 3.14
CA ASP A 108 23.01 -15.46 3.46
C ASP A 108 23.81 -14.27 3.98
N ASN A 109 23.71 -13.12 3.29
CA ASN A 109 24.52 -11.95 3.52
C ASN A 109 23.73 -10.71 3.96
N GLY A 110 22.40 -10.85 4.13
CA GLY A 110 21.52 -9.73 4.48
C GLY A 110 21.80 -9.18 5.86
N THR A 111 21.79 -7.84 5.96
CA THR A 111 22.04 -7.13 7.22
C THR A 111 21.08 -7.56 8.33
N LEU A 112 19.80 -7.80 8.00
CA LEU A 112 18.80 -8.22 8.99
C LEU A 112 19.17 -9.57 9.61
N ASN A 113 19.55 -10.56 8.80
CA ASN A 113 19.97 -11.88 9.29
C ASN A 113 21.31 -11.80 10.04
N THR A 114 22.22 -10.94 9.64
CA THR A 114 23.48 -10.69 10.37
C THR A 114 23.22 -10.16 11.77
N ILE A 115 22.31 -9.19 11.92
CA ILE A 115 21.89 -8.67 13.24
C ILE A 115 21.21 -9.76 14.06
N LEU A 116 20.27 -10.50 13.49
CA LEU A 116 19.53 -11.54 14.19
C LEU A 116 20.45 -12.66 14.69
N THR A 117 21.39 -13.10 13.85
CA THR A 117 22.34 -14.14 14.26
C THR A 117 23.31 -13.67 15.35
N SER A 118 23.71 -12.39 15.35
CA SER A 118 24.50 -11.80 16.43
C SER A 118 23.76 -11.75 17.78
N LEU A 119 22.41 -11.72 17.72
CA LEU A 119 21.52 -11.77 18.89
C LEU A 119 21.12 -13.21 19.29
N GLY A 120 21.67 -14.23 18.62
CA GLY A 120 21.41 -15.65 18.93
C GLY A 120 20.17 -16.25 18.24
N PHE A 121 19.54 -15.51 17.32
CA PHE A 121 18.46 -16.06 16.51
C PHE A 121 19.02 -16.82 15.29
N LYS A 122 18.23 -17.73 14.75
CA LYS A 122 18.55 -18.41 13.47
C LYS A 122 18.28 -17.49 12.27
N ARG A 123 18.87 -17.82 11.13
CA ARG A 123 18.59 -17.15 9.85
C ARG A 123 17.20 -17.51 9.36
N PHE A 124 16.57 -16.56 8.66
CA PHE A 124 15.29 -16.73 8.01
C PHE A 124 15.40 -16.35 6.53
N ASP A 125 14.73 -17.10 5.67
CA ASP A 125 14.52 -16.66 4.28
C ASP A 125 13.26 -15.79 4.22
N TRP A 126 13.44 -14.49 4.47
CA TRP A 126 12.35 -13.52 4.60
C TRP A 126 11.47 -13.45 3.37
N LEU A 127 12.07 -13.53 2.17
CA LEU A 127 11.35 -13.41 0.90
C LEU A 127 10.69 -14.72 0.47
N PHE A 128 11.08 -15.84 1.07
CA PHE A 128 10.52 -17.16 0.79
C PHE A 128 9.54 -17.64 1.88
N ASP A 129 9.93 -17.56 3.15
CA ASP A 129 9.13 -18.03 4.29
C ASP A 129 8.00 -17.04 4.64
N TYR A 130 8.30 -15.74 4.57
CA TYR A 130 7.37 -14.66 4.96
C TYR A 130 7.18 -13.60 3.84
N PRO A 131 6.92 -14.01 2.58
CA PRO A 131 6.98 -13.10 1.44
C PRO A 131 5.97 -11.96 1.53
N LEU A 132 4.72 -12.23 1.92
CA LEU A 132 3.69 -11.20 2.06
C LEU A 132 4.03 -10.22 3.19
N LEU A 133 4.51 -10.71 4.33
CA LEU A 133 4.95 -9.85 5.44
C LEU A 133 6.11 -8.96 5.03
N SER A 134 7.09 -9.51 4.31
CA SER A 134 8.27 -8.77 3.84
C SER A 134 7.88 -7.59 2.94
N ILE A 135 6.98 -7.81 1.97
CA ILE A 135 6.51 -6.71 1.11
C ILE A 135 5.59 -5.73 1.86
N ILE A 136 4.82 -6.18 2.86
CA ILE A 136 4.03 -5.30 3.74
C ILE A 136 4.96 -4.38 4.52
N VAL A 137 6.00 -4.91 5.17
CA VAL A 137 6.96 -4.12 5.96
C VAL A 137 7.72 -3.14 5.06
N PHE A 138 8.19 -3.59 3.90
CA PHE A 138 8.82 -2.75 2.89
C PHE A 138 7.94 -1.55 2.51
N ASN A 139 6.69 -1.81 2.11
CA ASN A 139 5.77 -0.77 1.67
C ASN A 139 5.32 0.14 2.81
N THR A 140 5.18 -0.41 4.03
CA THR A 140 4.91 0.37 5.24
C THR A 140 6.02 1.36 5.51
N TRP A 141 7.27 0.89 5.55
CA TRP A 141 8.44 1.73 5.81
C TRP A 141 8.51 2.92 4.83
N ARG A 142 8.36 2.64 3.54
CA ARG A 142 8.43 3.67 2.51
C ARG A 142 7.23 4.63 2.55
N GLY A 143 6.03 4.08 2.61
CA GLY A 143 4.80 4.85 2.50
C GLY A 143 4.45 5.63 3.77
N SER A 144 4.92 5.22 4.96
CA SER A 144 4.68 5.94 6.21
C SER A 144 5.24 7.35 6.20
N ALA A 145 6.27 7.63 5.40
CA ALA A 145 6.82 8.97 5.23
C ALA A 145 5.75 10.01 4.83
N PHE A 146 4.92 9.67 3.86
CA PHE A 146 3.82 10.53 3.42
C PHE A 146 2.83 10.79 4.56
N SER A 147 2.38 9.75 5.24
CA SER A 147 1.45 9.86 6.36
C SER A 147 2.03 10.66 7.53
N ILE A 148 3.34 10.49 7.83
CA ILE A 148 4.05 11.30 8.86
C ILE A 148 3.95 12.79 8.52
N LEU A 149 4.27 13.17 7.28
CA LEU A 149 4.27 14.57 6.86
C LEU A 149 2.85 15.16 6.85
N LEU A 150 1.88 14.42 6.30
CA LEU A 150 0.48 14.87 6.25
C LEU A 150 -0.10 15.04 7.66
N PHE A 151 0.07 14.06 8.54
CA PHE A 151 -0.46 14.16 9.90
C PHE A 151 0.27 15.19 10.74
N SER A 152 1.58 15.38 10.56
CA SER A 152 2.32 16.43 11.26
C SER A 152 1.84 17.82 10.87
N SER A 153 1.64 18.06 9.56
CA SER A 153 1.07 19.31 9.07
C SER A 153 -0.34 19.54 9.62
N ALA A 154 -1.17 18.49 9.61
CA ALA A 154 -2.53 18.57 10.13
C ALA A 154 -2.57 18.84 11.66
N LEU A 155 -1.68 18.24 12.42
CA LEU A 155 -1.58 18.49 13.88
C LEU A 155 -1.20 19.94 14.19
N GLU A 156 -0.39 20.58 13.34
CA GLU A 156 0.01 21.99 13.51
C GLU A 156 -1.18 22.96 13.29
N THR A 157 -2.26 22.54 12.64
CA THR A 157 -3.47 23.37 12.47
C THR A 157 -4.36 23.39 13.71
N ILE A 158 -4.15 22.51 14.69
CA ILE A 158 -4.96 22.45 15.91
C ILE A 158 -4.55 23.60 16.84
N PRO A 159 -5.51 24.48 17.24
CA PRO A 159 -5.20 25.59 18.13
C PRO A 159 -4.58 25.10 19.45
N PRO A 160 -3.48 25.70 19.91
CA PRO A 160 -2.79 25.31 21.16
C PRO A 160 -3.71 25.29 22.38
N SER A 161 -4.70 26.20 22.43
CA SER A 161 -5.64 26.34 23.53
C SER A 161 -6.41 25.07 23.87
N TYR A 162 -6.74 24.22 22.89
CA TYR A 162 -7.41 22.95 23.15
C TYR A 162 -6.55 22.00 24.00
N VAL A 163 -5.25 21.93 23.69
CA VAL A 163 -4.32 21.05 24.39
C VAL A 163 -3.96 21.64 25.76
N GLU A 164 -3.78 22.95 25.83
CA GLU A 164 -3.45 23.67 27.07
C GLU A 164 -4.60 23.59 28.08
N THR A 165 -5.86 23.74 27.65
CA THR A 165 -7.03 23.54 28.51
C THR A 165 -7.07 22.12 29.08
N ALA A 166 -6.75 21.13 28.25
CA ALA A 166 -6.70 19.73 28.70
C ALA A 166 -5.54 19.48 29.68
N ASP A 167 -4.42 20.19 29.55
CA ASP A 167 -3.31 20.13 30.49
C ASP A 167 -3.69 20.71 31.85
N VAL A 168 -4.42 21.82 31.88
CA VAL A 168 -4.90 22.46 33.14
C VAL A 168 -5.81 21.52 33.94
N VAL A 169 -6.66 20.73 33.28
CA VAL A 169 -7.52 19.74 33.95
C VAL A 169 -6.84 18.38 34.18
N GLY A 170 -5.53 18.27 33.93
CA GLY A 170 -4.74 17.06 34.20
C GLY A 170 -5.02 15.88 33.25
N ALA A 171 -5.49 16.13 32.04
CA ALA A 171 -5.76 15.06 31.08
C ALA A 171 -4.47 14.34 30.64
N SER A 172 -4.47 13.00 30.70
CA SER A 172 -3.37 12.17 30.23
C SER A 172 -3.14 12.33 28.70
N ALA A 173 -1.95 12.00 28.20
CA ALA A 173 -1.63 12.06 26.78
C ALA A 173 -2.63 11.22 25.93
N TRP A 174 -3.03 10.04 26.41
CA TRP A 174 -4.04 9.21 25.74
C TRP A 174 -5.41 9.86 25.71
N ARG A 175 -5.84 10.51 26.81
CA ARG A 175 -7.11 11.23 26.86
C ARG A 175 -7.11 12.41 25.90
N LYS A 176 -6.03 13.20 25.86
CA LYS A 176 -5.85 14.30 24.88
C LYS A 176 -5.92 13.78 23.45
N PHE A 177 -5.23 12.67 23.15
CA PHE A 177 -5.28 12.07 21.82
C PHE A 177 -6.69 11.63 21.45
N ARG A 178 -7.34 10.82 22.30
CA ARG A 178 -8.64 10.21 21.99
C ARG A 178 -9.79 11.23 21.92
N ASP A 179 -9.81 12.19 22.84
CA ASP A 179 -10.98 13.05 23.06
C ASP A 179 -10.84 14.41 22.34
N ILE A 180 -9.63 14.83 21.94
CA ILE A 180 -9.37 16.11 21.27
C ILE A 180 -8.73 15.90 19.91
N ILE A 181 -7.52 15.30 19.86
CA ILE A 181 -6.71 15.24 18.66
C ILE A 181 -7.37 14.36 17.59
N PHE A 182 -7.71 13.12 17.94
CA PHE A 182 -8.28 12.18 16.99
C PHE A 182 -9.60 12.66 16.37
N PRO A 183 -10.58 13.23 17.12
CA PRO A 183 -11.77 13.81 16.53
C PRO A 183 -11.47 14.97 15.54
N LEU A 184 -10.56 15.87 15.90
CA LEU A 184 -10.16 16.99 15.04
C LEU A 184 -9.40 16.54 13.79
N MET A 185 -8.66 15.44 13.90
CA MET A 185 -7.87 14.86 12.81
C MET A 185 -8.68 13.97 11.84
N ARG A 186 -9.94 13.64 12.13
CA ARG A 186 -10.74 12.67 11.33
C ARG A 186 -10.73 12.96 9.84
N GLY A 187 -10.88 14.22 9.45
CA GLY A 187 -10.86 14.62 8.04
C GLY A 187 -9.51 14.35 7.38
N HIS A 188 -8.41 14.67 8.06
CA HIS A 188 -7.05 14.43 7.57
C HIS A 188 -6.71 12.95 7.54
N ILE A 189 -7.17 12.18 8.55
CA ILE A 189 -7.01 10.71 8.58
C ILE A 189 -7.73 10.08 7.37
N LEU A 190 -8.97 10.47 7.08
CA LEU A 190 -9.68 9.96 5.91
C LEU A 190 -8.98 10.37 4.60
N THR A 191 -8.46 11.59 4.51
CA THR A 191 -7.71 12.03 3.33
C THR A 191 -6.45 11.19 3.13
N ASP A 192 -5.68 10.93 4.18
CA ASP A 192 -4.53 10.05 4.14
C ASP A 192 -4.94 8.63 3.68
N LEU A 193 -5.95 8.05 4.33
CA LEU A 193 -6.44 6.71 4.01
C LEU A 193 -6.88 6.57 2.54
N ILE A 194 -7.54 7.58 1.95
CA ILE A 194 -7.88 7.58 0.52
C ILE A 194 -6.61 7.45 -0.31
N LEU A 195 -5.65 8.36 -0.09
CA LEU A 195 -4.45 8.45 -0.92
C LEU A 195 -3.59 7.19 -0.82
N ILE A 196 -3.25 6.78 0.41
CA ILE A 196 -2.39 5.61 0.61
C ILE A 196 -3.05 4.30 0.17
N THR A 197 -4.39 4.18 0.31
CA THR A 197 -5.12 3.00 -0.16
C THR A 197 -5.05 2.89 -1.67
N LEU A 198 -5.36 3.98 -2.40
CA LEU A 198 -5.35 3.98 -3.86
C LEU A 198 -3.93 3.77 -4.41
N TRP A 199 -2.91 4.39 -3.82
CA TRP A 199 -1.51 4.19 -4.24
C TRP A 199 -1.05 2.76 -3.98
N THR A 200 -1.31 2.23 -2.78
CA THR A 200 -0.91 0.88 -2.40
C THR A 200 -1.64 -0.19 -3.23
N PHE A 201 -2.92 0.02 -3.57
CA PHE A 201 -3.67 -0.91 -4.41
C PHE A 201 -3.05 -1.06 -5.82
N ASN A 202 -2.46 0.01 -6.34
CA ASN A 202 -1.87 0.05 -7.68
C ASN A 202 -0.35 -0.16 -7.70
N VAL A 203 0.31 -0.32 -6.54
CA VAL A 203 1.76 -0.40 -6.46
C VAL A 203 2.29 -1.65 -7.18
N PHE A 204 3.38 -1.47 -7.91
CA PHE A 204 4.06 -2.55 -8.65
C PHE A 204 5.43 -2.89 -8.06
N THR A 205 6.02 -1.99 -7.28
CA THR A 205 7.37 -2.12 -6.71
C THR A 205 7.64 -3.43 -5.97
N PRO A 206 6.69 -4.06 -5.24
CA PRO A 206 6.88 -5.38 -4.64
C PRO A 206 7.30 -6.49 -5.62
N PHE A 207 7.02 -6.31 -6.93
CA PHE A 207 7.52 -7.21 -7.98
C PHE A 207 9.04 -7.29 -8.00
N LEU A 208 9.74 -6.20 -7.72
CA LEU A 208 11.21 -6.16 -7.71
C LEU A 208 11.82 -6.97 -6.55
N LEU A 209 11.07 -7.22 -5.47
CA LEU A 209 11.53 -8.00 -4.33
C LEU A 209 11.28 -9.50 -4.53
N THR A 210 10.10 -9.87 -5.03
CA THR A 210 9.62 -11.25 -4.99
C THR A 210 9.20 -11.81 -6.35
N GLY A 211 9.10 -10.98 -7.39
CA GLY A 211 8.56 -11.39 -8.68
C GLY A 211 7.11 -11.89 -8.67
N GLY A 212 6.37 -11.65 -7.57
CA GLY A 212 5.06 -12.23 -7.30
C GLY A 212 5.09 -13.58 -6.56
N GLY A 213 6.30 -14.10 -6.29
CA GLY A 213 6.54 -15.39 -5.65
C GLY A 213 6.68 -15.38 -4.12
N PRO A 214 7.08 -16.51 -3.52
CA PRO A 214 7.03 -17.84 -4.12
C PRO A 214 5.58 -18.30 -4.35
N THR A 215 5.37 -19.12 -5.38
CA THR A 215 4.06 -19.75 -5.69
C THR A 215 2.89 -18.75 -5.68
N PHE A 216 3.08 -17.57 -6.29
CA PHE A 216 2.08 -16.48 -6.38
C PHE A 216 1.61 -15.91 -5.03
N LYS A 217 2.36 -16.11 -3.92
CA LYS A 217 2.00 -15.63 -2.58
C LYS A 217 2.08 -14.10 -2.41
N THR A 218 2.76 -13.41 -3.33
CA THR A 218 2.85 -11.95 -3.36
C THR A 218 2.40 -11.38 -4.70
N GLU A 219 1.59 -12.14 -5.42
CA GLU A 219 1.06 -11.72 -6.70
C GLU A 219 -0.09 -10.71 -6.50
N LEU A 220 0.28 -9.43 -6.43
CA LEU A 220 -0.69 -8.33 -6.43
C LEU A 220 -1.40 -8.24 -7.79
N VAL A 221 -2.59 -7.61 -7.82
CA VAL A 221 -3.34 -7.45 -9.09
C VAL A 221 -2.52 -6.70 -10.14
N SER A 222 -1.72 -5.70 -9.75
CA SER A 222 -0.78 -5.00 -10.63
C SER A 222 0.25 -5.95 -11.27
N ILE A 223 0.79 -6.89 -10.47
CA ILE A 223 1.74 -7.93 -10.91
C ILE A 223 1.05 -8.94 -11.82
N TYR A 224 -0.15 -9.38 -11.45
CA TYR A 224 -0.98 -10.27 -12.25
C TYR A 224 -1.32 -9.65 -13.61
N THR A 225 -1.67 -8.35 -13.63
CA THR A 225 -1.91 -7.60 -14.87
C THR A 225 -0.69 -7.58 -15.78
N TYR A 226 0.48 -7.27 -15.21
CA TYR A 226 1.75 -7.28 -15.95
C TYR A 226 2.07 -8.67 -16.52
N ARG A 227 1.92 -9.72 -15.71
CA ARG A 227 2.18 -11.10 -16.15
C ARG A 227 1.23 -11.51 -17.28
N THR A 228 -0.05 -11.20 -17.15
CA THR A 228 -1.07 -11.52 -18.16
C THR A 228 -0.79 -10.79 -19.48
N ALA A 229 -0.60 -9.47 -19.40
CA ALA A 229 -0.42 -8.66 -20.60
C ALA A 229 0.94 -8.90 -21.27
N PHE A 230 2.03 -8.90 -20.51
CA PHE A 230 3.40 -8.83 -21.09
C PHE A 230 4.17 -10.15 -21.06
N LYS A 231 3.88 -11.08 -20.13
CA LYS A 231 4.52 -12.40 -20.12
C LYS A 231 3.72 -13.44 -20.89
N PHE A 232 2.39 -13.38 -20.82
CA PHE A 232 1.50 -14.27 -21.57
C PHE A 232 1.00 -13.64 -22.86
N PHE A 233 1.35 -12.38 -23.13
CA PHE A 233 0.97 -11.64 -24.34
C PHE A 233 -0.55 -11.47 -24.54
N GLU A 234 -1.36 -11.65 -23.51
CA GLU A 234 -2.84 -11.55 -23.54
C GLU A 234 -3.26 -10.09 -23.26
N PHE A 235 -3.09 -9.18 -24.23
CA PHE A 235 -3.40 -7.75 -24.06
C PHE A 235 -4.87 -7.48 -23.81
N GLY A 236 -5.78 -8.21 -24.49
CA GLY A 236 -7.21 -8.08 -24.29
C GLY A 236 -7.61 -8.38 -22.83
N LYS A 237 -7.12 -9.51 -22.29
CA LYS A 237 -7.35 -9.90 -20.91
C LYS A 237 -6.67 -8.96 -19.92
N GLY A 238 -5.43 -8.52 -20.19
CA GLY A 238 -4.75 -7.49 -19.40
C GLY A 238 -5.54 -6.17 -19.34
N GLY A 239 -6.15 -5.79 -20.47
CA GLY A 239 -7.07 -4.66 -20.55
C GLY A 239 -8.33 -4.84 -19.68
N ALA A 240 -8.92 -6.05 -19.67
CA ALA A 240 -10.06 -6.36 -18.80
C ALA A 240 -9.70 -6.24 -17.31
N ILE A 241 -8.51 -6.74 -16.90
CA ILE A 241 -8.03 -6.59 -15.53
C ILE A 241 -7.88 -5.12 -15.17
N ALA A 242 -7.28 -4.31 -16.04
CA ALA A 242 -7.09 -2.87 -15.82
C ALA A 242 -8.43 -2.14 -15.66
N VAL A 243 -9.47 -2.50 -16.42
CA VAL A 243 -10.82 -1.97 -16.27
C VAL A 243 -11.42 -2.34 -14.91
N VAL A 244 -11.28 -3.59 -14.48
CA VAL A 244 -11.75 -4.05 -13.17
C VAL A 244 -11.01 -3.28 -12.05
N MET A 245 -9.69 -3.14 -12.14
CA MET A 245 -8.90 -2.33 -11.20
C MET A 245 -9.41 -0.88 -11.12
N MET A 246 -9.71 -0.28 -12.26
CA MET A 246 -10.24 1.09 -12.31
C MET A 246 -11.62 1.18 -11.62
N ILE A 247 -12.51 0.21 -11.82
CA ILE A 247 -13.82 0.15 -11.15
C ILE A 247 -13.63 0.03 -9.63
N ILE A 248 -12.72 -0.84 -9.18
CA ILE A 248 -12.43 -1.01 -7.75
C ILE A 248 -11.88 0.31 -7.16
N ASN A 249 -10.88 0.93 -7.82
CA ASN A 249 -10.33 2.21 -7.38
C ASN A 249 -11.41 3.32 -7.29
N PHE A 250 -12.27 3.40 -8.29
CA PHE A 250 -13.37 4.36 -8.31
C PHE A 250 -14.35 4.11 -7.15
N THR A 251 -14.72 2.85 -6.93
CA THR A 251 -15.61 2.46 -5.82
C THR A 251 -15.01 2.79 -4.46
N LEU A 252 -13.72 2.50 -4.26
CA LEU A 252 -12.99 2.85 -3.05
C LEU A 252 -12.96 4.37 -2.85
N ALA A 253 -12.61 5.15 -3.88
CA ALA A 253 -12.57 6.61 -3.83
C ALA A 253 -13.95 7.20 -3.48
N MET A 254 -15.03 6.71 -4.12
CA MET A 254 -16.39 7.16 -3.83
C MET A 254 -16.82 6.82 -2.41
N GLY A 255 -16.49 5.62 -1.90
CA GLY A 255 -16.76 5.22 -0.53
C GLY A 255 -16.10 6.16 0.49
N TYR A 256 -14.83 6.47 0.30
CA TYR A 256 -14.10 7.41 1.14
C TYR A 256 -14.67 8.85 1.05
N LEU A 257 -14.96 9.34 -0.15
CA LEU A 257 -15.56 10.67 -0.33
C LEU A 257 -16.92 10.79 0.35
N PHE A 258 -17.72 9.73 0.29
CA PHE A 258 -18.99 9.67 1.01
C PHE A 258 -18.79 9.73 2.54
N ALA A 259 -17.81 9.00 3.07
CA ALA A 259 -17.44 9.07 4.48
C ALA A 259 -16.99 10.48 4.90
N LEU A 260 -16.18 11.17 4.08
CA LEU A 260 -15.75 12.55 4.32
C LEU A 260 -16.93 13.54 4.33
N ARG A 261 -17.86 13.40 3.40
CA ARG A 261 -19.05 14.29 3.34
C ARG A 261 -19.93 14.17 4.58
N ARG A 262 -20.12 12.94 5.08
CA ARG A 262 -20.90 12.73 6.31
C ARG A 262 -20.30 13.42 7.53
N GLN A 263 -18.98 13.55 7.61
CA GLN A 263 -18.33 14.23 8.75
C GLN A 263 -18.59 15.75 8.75
N LYS A 264 -18.63 16.39 7.59
CA LYS A 264 -18.88 17.86 7.47
C LYS A 264 -20.30 18.28 7.87
N VAL A 265 -21.24 17.35 7.97
CA VAL A 265 -22.65 17.64 8.34
C VAL A 265 -22.82 17.61 9.87
N HIS A 266 -21.87 17.08 10.64
CA HIS A 266 -21.91 16.97 12.09
C HIS A 266 -20.94 17.91 12.83
N THR A 267 -20.27 18.81 12.13
CA THR A 267 -19.47 19.93 12.66
C THR A 267 -20.13 21.27 12.35
#